data_65677ea2ed8878430ac7fa3d437ca148
#
_entry.id   65677ea2ed8878430ac7fa3d437ca148
#
_cell.length_a   1.000
_cell.length_b   1.000
_cell.length_c   1.000
_cell.angle_alpha   90.00
_cell.angle_beta   90.00
_cell.angle_gamma   90.00
#
_symmetry.space_group_name_H-M   'P 1'
#
loop_
_entity.id
_entity.type
_entity.pdbx_description
1 polymer ?
#
loop_
_entity_poly.entity_id
_entity_poly.type
_entity_poly.pdbx_seq_one_letter_code
_entity_poly.pdbx_strand_id
1 'polypeptide(L)'
;MNNFTPRAQQVLALARKEADRFNHNYVGTEHLLLGLIKLGQGVAVNVLQKMGLDLETVRMEVEKQVGSGPETKMVGNVPYTPRVKKVLALAGKEAKALNHSYVGTEHILLGLLREGEGVAARVLKSLEVDIERTRNEILKELDPNFTPPEADEGAEPAKKDVKTPALRAFGRDLTDLAKKDELDPVIGRRNEIERVIQVLCRRTKNNPVLIGEAGVGKTAIA
;
A
#
# COMPACT_ATOMS: atom_id res chain seq x y z
N MET A 1 8.08 -14.78 -9.20
CA MET A 1 8.71 -14.22 -7.97
C MET A 1 9.97 -13.39 -8.26
N ASN A 2 10.11 -12.85 -9.46
CA ASN A 2 11.37 -12.26 -9.93
C ASN A 2 11.69 -10.84 -9.39
N ASN A 3 10.79 -10.23 -8.61
CA ASN A 3 10.97 -8.84 -8.16
C ASN A 3 11.15 -8.69 -6.63
N PHE A 4 11.38 -9.78 -5.91
CA PHE A 4 11.66 -9.72 -4.47
C PHE A 4 13.12 -9.31 -4.23
N THR A 5 13.32 -8.32 -3.35
CA THR A 5 14.67 -7.93 -2.93
C THR A 5 15.40 -9.09 -2.24
N PRO A 6 16.73 -9.09 -2.19
CA PRO A 6 17.50 -10.11 -1.47
C PRO A 6 17.05 -10.25 0.00
N ARG A 7 16.76 -9.13 0.67
CA ARG A 7 16.25 -9.14 2.06
C ARG A 7 14.86 -9.76 2.15
N ALA A 8 13.97 -9.46 1.22
CA ALA A 8 12.64 -10.10 1.17
C ALA A 8 12.74 -11.61 0.93
N GLN A 9 13.68 -12.05 0.10
CA GLN A 9 13.97 -13.49 -0.09
C GLN A 9 14.52 -14.14 1.17
N GLN A 10 15.40 -13.45 1.92
CA GLN A 10 15.89 -13.90 3.22
C GLN A 10 14.74 -14.07 4.24
N VAL A 11 13.78 -13.13 4.27
CA VAL A 11 12.57 -13.26 5.10
C VAL A 11 11.82 -14.56 4.79
N LEU A 12 11.62 -14.87 3.52
CA LEU A 12 10.95 -16.13 3.12
C LEU A 12 11.73 -17.37 3.55
N ALA A 13 13.06 -17.34 3.46
CA ALA A 13 13.92 -18.43 3.93
C ALA A 13 13.86 -18.56 5.47
N LEU A 14 13.90 -17.44 6.19
CA LEU A 14 13.78 -17.43 7.66
C LEU A 14 12.39 -17.90 8.11
N ALA A 15 11.31 -17.51 7.40
CA ALA A 15 9.96 -17.97 7.69
C ALA A 15 9.84 -19.50 7.62
N ARG A 16 10.51 -20.16 6.66
CA ARG A 16 10.58 -21.61 6.59
C ARG A 16 11.33 -22.21 7.79
N LYS A 17 12.46 -21.62 8.18
CA LYS A 17 13.22 -22.04 9.37
C LYS A 17 12.39 -21.89 10.66
N GLU A 18 11.57 -20.85 10.77
CA GLU A 18 10.65 -20.71 11.90
C GLU A 18 9.55 -21.77 11.89
N ALA A 19 8.98 -22.11 10.72
CA ALA A 19 8.02 -23.20 10.61
C ALA A 19 8.64 -24.54 11.05
N ASP A 20 9.89 -24.83 10.62
CA ASP A 20 10.65 -26.01 11.06
C ASP A 20 10.90 -26.00 12.58
N ARG A 21 11.21 -24.81 13.17
CA ARG A 21 11.44 -24.67 14.62
C ARG A 21 10.19 -25.02 15.43
N PHE A 22 9.00 -24.69 14.92
CA PHE A 22 7.72 -25.00 15.56
C PHE A 22 7.18 -26.39 15.19
N ASN A 23 7.92 -27.19 14.43
CA ASN A 23 7.48 -28.49 13.89
C ASN A 23 6.19 -28.38 13.04
N HIS A 24 6.01 -27.28 12.34
CA HIS A 24 4.89 -27.09 11.44
C HIS A 24 5.20 -27.62 10.04
N ASN A 25 4.23 -28.26 9.42
CA ASN A 25 4.30 -28.80 8.05
C ASN A 25 3.79 -27.77 7.00
N TYR A 26 3.68 -26.48 7.39
CA TYR A 26 3.26 -25.38 6.55
C TYR A 26 3.97 -24.09 6.97
N VAL A 27 4.11 -23.15 6.03
CA VAL A 27 4.54 -21.78 6.33
C VAL A 27 3.30 -20.90 6.38
N GLY A 28 2.93 -20.46 7.58
CA GLY A 28 1.81 -19.55 7.85
C GLY A 28 2.25 -18.08 7.90
N THR A 29 1.28 -17.19 8.08
CA THR A 29 1.51 -15.72 8.21
C THR A 29 2.36 -15.39 9.43
N GLU A 30 2.19 -16.14 10.54
CA GLU A 30 2.98 -16.08 11.75
C GLU A 30 4.47 -16.31 11.48
N HIS A 31 4.81 -17.33 10.71
CA HIS A 31 6.20 -17.61 10.35
C HIS A 31 6.80 -16.51 9.48
N LEU A 32 5.96 -15.88 8.62
CA LEU A 32 6.41 -14.78 7.78
C LEU A 32 6.73 -13.54 8.63
N LEU A 33 5.92 -13.25 9.63
CA LEU A 33 6.17 -12.16 10.59
C LEU A 33 7.41 -12.45 11.44
N LEU A 34 7.57 -13.67 11.95
CA LEU A 34 8.78 -14.11 12.67
C LEU A 34 10.03 -14.01 11.81
N GLY A 35 9.92 -14.34 10.51
CA GLY A 35 11.01 -14.19 9.55
C GLY A 35 11.43 -12.73 9.35
N LEU A 36 10.47 -11.80 9.32
CA LEU A 36 10.73 -10.35 9.29
C LEU A 36 11.48 -9.89 10.54
N ILE A 37 11.00 -10.28 11.73
CA ILE A 37 11.60 -9.90 13.02
C ILE A 37 13.01 -10.50 13.13
N LYS A 38 13.17 -11.76 12.78
CA LYS A 38 14.45 -12.49 12.87
C LYS A 38 15.52 -11.94 11.92
N LEU A 39 15.10 -11.36 10.78
CA LEU A 39 16.02 -10.65 9.90
C LEU A 39 16.66 -9.46 10.63
N GLY A 40 15.92 -8.79 11.53
CA GLY A 40 16.41 -7.72 12.39
C GLY A 40 16.82 -6.43 11.67
N GLN A 41 16.62 -6.36 10.36
CA GLN A 41 17.04 -5.24 9.52
C GLN A 41 16.12 -5.06 8.31
N GLY A 42 16.08 -3.83 7.77
CA GLY A 42 15.25 -3.47 6.62
C GLY A 42 14.11 -2.54 7.01
N VAL A 43 13.49 -1.96 6.00
CA VAL A 43 12.47 -0.91 6.17
C VAL A 43 11.32 -1.36 7.08
N ALA A 44 10.84 -2.60 6.94
CA ALA A 44 9.77 -3.12 7.80
C ALA A 44 10.14 -3.09 9.29
N VAL A 45 11.33 -3.56 9.63
CA VAL A 45 11.82 -3.59 11.04
C VAL A 45 12.03 -2.18 11.56
N ASN A 46 12.68 -1.31 10.79
CA ASN A 46 12.89 0.09 11.16
C ASN A 46 11.56 0.80 11.43
N VAL A 47 10.56 0.58 10.60
CA VAL A 47 9.24 1.18 10.77
C VAL A 47 8.53 0.68 12.03
N LEU A 48 8.54 -0.63 12.28
CA LEU A 48 7.97 -1.18 13.52
C LEU A 48 8.63 -0.60 14.78
N GLN A 49 9.96 -0.48 14.79
CA GLN A 49 10.71 0.13 15.88
C GLN A 49 10.40 1.63 16.04
N LYS A 50 10.31 2.39 14.94
CA LYS A 50 9.92 3.82 14.97
C LYS A 50 8.49 4.02 15.48
N MET A 51 7.60 3.06 15.26
CA MET A 51 6.26 3.04 15.83
C MET A 51 6.23 2.69 17.33
N GLY A 52 7.39 2.46 17.94
CA GLY A 52 7.52 2.15 19.36
C GLY A 52 7.36 0.66 19.70
N LEU A 53 7.40 -0.22 18.70
CA LEU A 53 7.25 -1.66 18.89
C LEU A 53 8.61 -2.29 19.20
N ASP A 54 8.67 -3.03 20.31
CA ASP A 54 9.78 -3.90 20.60
C ASP A 54 9.63 -5.22 19.86
N LEU A 55 10.64 -5.61 19.10
CA LEU A 55 10.61 -6.81 18.25
C LEU A 55 10.49 -8.09 19.09
N GLU A 56 11.05 -8.12 20.29
CA GLU A 56 10.92 -9.27 21.18
C GLU A 56 9.48 -9.41 21.70
N THR A 57 8.82 -8.29 21.98
CA THR A 57 7.40 -8.26 22.36
C THR A 57 6.53 -8.82 21.23
N VAL A 58 6.75 -8.39 19.98
CA VAL A 58 6.04 -8.92 18.81
C VAL A 58 6.28 -10.42 18.68
N ARG A 59 7.52 -10.87 18.83
CA ARG A 59 7.90 -12.27 18.79
C ARG A 59 7.16 -13.09 19.85
N MET A 60 7.18 -12.64 21.12
CA MET A 60 6.51 -13.33 22.22
C MET A 60 4.99 -13.43 21.97
N GLU A 61 4.36 -12.37 21.47
CA GLU A 61 2.92 -12.40 21.15
C GLU A 61 2.59 -13.38 20.02
N VAL A 62 3.45 -13.47 19.00
CA VAL A 62 3.31 -14.49 17.96
C VAL A 62 3.46 -15.89 18.56
N GLU A 63 4.52 -16.12 19.35
CA GLU A 63 4.81 -17.44 19.97
C GLU A 63 3.69 -17.91 20.90
N LYS A 64 3.03 -16.99 21.63
CA LYS A 64 1.85 -17.32 22.45
C LYS A 64 0.67 -17.82 21.64
N GLN A 65 0.46 -17.28 20.43
CA GLN A 65 -0.66 -17.66 19.56
C GLN A 65 -0.37 -18.86 18.68
N VAL A 66 0.91 -19.20 18.53
CA VAL A 66 1.40 -20.28 17.68
C VAL A 66 1.76 -21.48 18.57
N GLY A 67 0.95 -22.53 18.53
CA GLY A 67 1.28 -23.77 19.20
C GLY A 67 2.41 -24.53 18.50
N SER A 68 3.06 -25.48 19.19
CA SER A 68 3.98 -26.39 18.53
C SER A 68 3.22 -27.48 17.78
N GLY A 69 3.68 -27.81 16.59
CA GLY A 69 3.17 -28.94 15.80
C GLY A 69 3.64 -30.30 16.38
N PRO A 70 3.16 -31.41 15.82
CA PRO A 70 3.58 -32.75 16.22
C PRO A 70 5.07 -32.95 15.95
N GLU A 71 5.74 -33.76 16.79
CA GLU A 71 7.19 -34.06 16.68
C GLU A 71 7.62 -34.77 15.39
N THR A 72 6.67 -35.22 14.57
CA THR A 72 6.94 -35.87 13.29
C THR A 72 7.43 -34.86 12.26
N LYS A 73 8.74 -34.82 12.03
CA LYS A 73 9.32 -33.99 10.95
C LYS A 73 8.91 -34.52 9.58
N MET A 74 8.21 -33.71 8.81
CA MET A 74 8.08 -34.00 7.38
C MET A 74 9.41 -33.73 6.68
N VAL A 75 9.91 -34.73 5.98
CA VAL A 75 11.08 -34.61 5.11
C VAL A 75 10.61 -33.97 3.81
N GLY A 76 10.95 -32.70 3.60
CA GLY A 76 10.60 -32.02 2.34
C GLY A 76 10.45 -30.50 2.47
N ASN A 77 10.17 -29.87 1.35
CA ASN A 77 10.00 -28.42 1.28
C ASN A 77 8.61 -28.03 1.83
N VAL A 78 8.57 -27.35 2.96
CA VAL A 78 7.34 -26.95 3.66
C VAL A 78 6.55 -25.93 2.79
N PRO A 79 5.28 -26.24 2.43
CA PRO A 79 4.50 -25.41 1.53
C PRO A 79 3.98 -24.13 2.21
N TYR A 80 3.80 -23.09 1.43
CA TYR A 80 3.11 -21.86 1.87
C TYR A 80 1.61 -22.11 1.96
N THR A 81 0.99 -21.63 3.03
CA THR A 81 -0.47 -21.61 3.15
C THR A 81 -1.12 -20.72 2.08
N PRO A 82 -2.39 -20.95 1.74
CA PRO A 82 -3.13 -20.05 0.85
C PRO A 82 -3.10 -18.59 1.31
N ARG A 83 -3.13 -18.35 2.64
CA ARG A 83 -3.03 -17.00 3.21
C ARG A 83 -1.68 -16.34 2.93
N VAL A 84 -0.57 -17.07 3.09
CA VAL A 84 0.77 -16.55 2.76
C VAL A 84 0.86 -16.21 1.27
N LYS A 85 0.33 -17.05 0.39
CA LYS A 85 0.27 -16.75 -1.05
C LYS A 85 -0.51 -15.46 -1.31
N LYS A 86 -1.64 -15.25 -0.61
CA LYS A 86 -2.43 -14.03 -0.66
C LYS A 86 -1.62 -12.81 -0.17
N VAL A 87 -0.92 -12.93 0.96
CA VAL A 87 -0.02 -11.89 1.49
C VAL A 87 1.04 -11.48 0.46
N LEU A 88 1.72 -12.45 -0.16
CA LEU A 88 2.76 -12.16 -1.16
C LEU A 88 2.17 -11.49 -2.43
N ALA A 89 0.96 -11.88 -2.83
CA ALA A 89 0.25 -11.21 -3.92
C ALA A 89 -0.14 -9.78 -3.54
N LEU A 90 -0.60 -9.55 -2.30
CA LEU A 90 -0.91 -8.21 -1.77
C LEU A 90 0.35 -7.37 -1.65
N ALA A 91 1.49 -7.92 -1.19
CA ALA A 91 2.77 -7.23 -1.16
C ALA A 91 3.18 -6.71 -2.55
N GLY A 92 2.96 -7.51 -3.60
CA GLY A 92 3.17 -7.06 -4.97
C GLY A 92 2.23 -5.94 -5.42
N LYS A 93 0.98 -5.93 -4.93
CA LYS A 93 0.03 -4.83 -5.18
C LYS A 93 0.44 -3.55 -4.44
N GLU A 94 0.88 -3.68 -3.19
CA GLU A 94 1.39 -2.53 -2.41
C GLU A 94 2.63 -1.92 -3.05
N ALA A 95 3.59 -2.74 -3.52
CA ALA A 95 4.75 -2.24 -4.24
C ALA A 95 4.35 -1.41 -5.48
N LYS A 96 3.40 -1.91 -6.27
CA LYS A 96 2.86 -1.17 -7.41
C LYS A 96 2.14 0.12 -7.00
N ALA A 97 1.37 0.09 -5.92
CA ALA A 97 0.66 1.27 -5.40
C ALA A 97 1.62 2.36 -4.90
N LEU A 98 2.81 1.96 -4.44
CA LEU A 98 3.90 2.86 -4.04
C LEU A 98 4.85 3.20 -5.21
N ASN A 99 4.53 2.80 -6.45
CA ASN A 99 5.36 2.97 -7.65
C ASN A 99 6.76 2.33 -7.55
N HIS A 100 6.88 1.23 -6.78
CA HIS A 100 8.12 0.48 -6.68
C HIS A 100 8.16 -0.67 -7.68
N SER A 101 9.31 -0.84 -8.36
CA SER A 101 9.56 -1.95 -9.28
C SER A 101 9.98 -3.25 -8.57
N TYR A 102 10.20 -3.21 -7.26
CA TYR A 102 10.64 -4.30 -6.41
C TYR A 102 9.68 -4.57 -5.26
N VAL A 103 9.74 -5.76 -4.70
CA VAL A 103 9.00 -6.14 -3.48
C VAL A 103 9.99 -6.30 -2.33
N GLY A 104 10.01 -5.34 -1.42
CA GLY A 104 10.87 -5.32 -0.23
C GLY A 104 10.16 -5.86 1.02
N THR A 105 10.86 -5.79 2.15
CA THR A 105 10.35 -6.20 3.48
C THR A 105 9.14 -5.38 3.90
N GLU A 106 9.13 -4.09 3.59
CA GLU A 106 8.05 -3.14 3.82
C GLU A 106 6.75 -3.55 3.12
N HIS A 107 6.84 -4.04 1.88
CA HIS A 107 5.68 -4.51 1.13
C HIS A 107 5.12 -5.81 1.70
N ILE A 108 5.99 -6.69 2.22
CA ILE A 108 5.56 -7.91 2.93
C ILE A 108 4.79 -7.53 4.20
N LEU A 109 5.28 -6.56 4.98
CA LEU A 109 4.59 -6.05 6.18
C LEU A 109 3.21 -5.47 5.83
N LEU A 110 3.12 -4.63 4.79
CA LEU A 110 1.84 -4.10 4.31
C LEU A 110 0.90 -5.20 3.82
N GLY A 111 1.44 -6.22 3.15
CA GLY A 111 0.69 -7.39 2.71
C GLY A 111 0.09 -8.18 3.88
N LEU A 112 0.84 -8.35 4.98
CA LEU A 112 0.36 -8.99 6.22
C LEU A 112 -0.78 -8.18 6.85
N LEU A 113 -0.63 -6.87 6.98
CA LEU A 113 -1.66 -6.00 7.55
C LEU A 113 -2.92 -5.98 6.68
N ARG A 114 -2.77 -5.96 5.36
CA ARG A 114 -3.88 -5.91 4.41
C ARG A 114 -4.64 -7.24 4.30
N GLU A 115 -3.98 -8.37 4.48
CA GLU A 115 -4.62 -9.67 4.54
C GLU A 115 -5.61 -9.74 5.73
N GLY A 116 -5.18 -9.22 6.88
CA GLY A 116 -6.05 -8.81 7.99
C GLY A 116 -6.62 -9.93 8.88
N GLU A 117 -6.59 -11.20 8.47
CA GLU A 117 -7.23 -12.34 9.17
C GLU A 117 -6.23 -13.37 9.72
N GLY A 118 -4.99 -13.39 9.23
CA GLY A 118 -3.94 -14.30 9.69
C GLY A 118 -3.48 -14.02 11.12
N VAL A 119 -2.76 -14.96 11.72
CA VAL A 119 -2.18 -14.80 13.07
C VAL A 119 -1.30 -13.55 13.14
N ALA A 120 -0.45 -13.33 12.14
CA ALA A 120 0.38 -12.14 12.07
C ALA A 120 -0.43 -10.83 12.11
N ALA A 121 -1.50 -10.76 11.34
CA ALA A 121 -2.35 -9.56 11.30
C ALA A 121 -3.07 -9.32 12.64
N ARG A 122 -3.51 -10.39 13.31
CA ARG A 122 -4.13 -10.28 14.65
C ARG A 122 -3.15 -9.79 15.69
N VAL A 123 -1.91 -10.34 15.70
CA VAL A 123 -0.85 -9.89 16.62
C VAL A 123 -0.51 -8.41 16.36
N LEU A 124 -0.29 -8.02 15.10
CA LEU A 124 -0.01 -6.64 14.77
C LEU A 124 -1.14 -5.69 15.19
N LYS A 125 -2.40 -6.09 15.00
CA LYS A 125 -3.56 -5.32 15.47
C LYS A 125 -3.64 -5.23 17.00
N SER A 126 -3.35 -6.31 17.74
CA SER A 126 -3.32 -6.28 19.20
C SER A 126 -2.24 -5.37 19.77
N LEU A 127 -1.21 -5.08 18.97
CA LEU A 127 -0.12 -4.15 19.26
C LEU A 127 -0.37 -2.76 18.64
N GLU A 128 -1.60 -2.45 18.28
CA GLU A 128 -2.04 -1.16 17.72
C GLU A 128 -1.32 -0.75 16.42
N VAL A 129 -0.85 -1.74 15.64
CA VAL A 129 -0.24 -1.50 14.33
C VAL A 129 -1.34 -1.35 13.29
N ASP A 130 -1.57 -0.11 12.86
CA ASP A 130 -2.52 0.22 11.79
C ASP A 130 -1.84 0.29 10.42
N ILE A 131 -2.56 -0.14 9.38
CA ILE A 131 -2.03 -0.20 8.02
C ILE A 131 -1.73 1.18 7.43
N GLU A 132 -2.59 2.18 7.67
CA GLU A 132 -2.40 3.52 7.12
C GLU A 132 -1.25 4.24 7.81
N ARG A 133 -1.16 4.11 9.15
CA ARG A 133 -0.03 4.62 9.92
C ARG A 133 1.28 3.96 9.49
N THR A 134 1.28 2.63 9.32
CA THR A 134 2.46 1.88 8.85
C THR A 134 2.88 2.31 7.45
N ARG A 135 1.91 2.54 6.55
CA ARG A 135 2.18 3.02 5.19
C ARG A 135 2.83 4.41 5.20
N ASN A 136 2.31 5.32 6.03
CA ASN A 136 2.87 6.67 6.16
C ASN A 136 4.30 6.63 6.73
N GLU A 137 4.57 5.79 7.72
CA GLU A 137 5.93 5.63 8.25
C GLU A 137 6.89 4.98 7.24
N ILE A 138 6.42 4.03 6.43
CA ILE A 138 7.21 3.48 5.32
C ILE A 138 7.56 4.58 4.30
N LEU A 139 6.59 5.41 3.93
CA LEU A 139 6.83 6.51 2.99
C LEU A 139 7.82 7.53 3.55
N LYS A 140 7.74 7.88 4.85
CA LYS A 140 8.73 8.74 5.52
C LYS A 140 10.13 8.11 5.55
N GLU A 141 10.22 6.79 5.73
CA GLU A 141 11.50 6.08 5.75
C GLU A 141 12.16 6.06 4.37
N LEU A 142 11.36 5.96 3.31
CA LEU A 142 11.84 5.87 1.93
C LEU A 142 12.06 7.25 1.29
N ASP A 143 11.29 8.25 1.70
CA ASP A 143 11.41 9.64 1.24
C ASP A 143 11.41 10.58 2.46
N PRO A 144 12.59 11.09 2.88
CA PRO A 144 12.70 12.01 4.02
C PRO A 144 11.92 13.32 3.86
N ASN A 145 11.54 13.70 2.63
CA ASN A 145 10.74 14.89 2.34
C ASN A 145 9.22 14.61 2.33
N PHE A 146 8.84 13.36 2.58
CA PHE A 146 7.43 12.99 2.66
C PHE A 146 6.81 13.55 3.93
N THR A 147 5.85 14.47 3.78
CA THR A 147 4.96 14.92 4.88
C THR A 147 3.64 14.15 4.78
N PRO A 148 3.24 13.41 5.83
CA PRO A 148 1.92 12.79 5.86
C PRO A 148 0.85 13.89 5.74
N PRO A 149 -0.28 13.61 5.09
CA PRO A 149 -1.44 14.48 5.24
C PRO A 149 -1.83 14.48 6.73
N GLU A 150 -1.91 15.68 7.32
CA GLU A 150 -2.37 15.83 8.70
C GLU A 150 -3.72 15.15 8.87
N ALA A 151 -3.84 14.33 9.92
CA ALA A 151 -5.10 13.72 10.29
C ALA A 151 -6.00 14.82 10.85
N ASP A 152 -6.88 15.35 10.03
CA ASP A 152 -7.96 16.24 10.46
C ASP A 152 -9.02 15.36 11.17
N GLU A 153 -8.99 15.36 12.49
CA GLU A 153 -10.02 14.70 13.32
C GLU A 153 -11.33 15.46 13.17
N GLY A 154 -12.10 15.14 12.14
CA GLY A 154 -13.45 15.68 12.05
C GLY A 154 -14.09 15.90 10.68
N ALA A 155 -13.57 15.32 9.61
CA ALA A 155 -14.19 15.44 8.30
C ALA A 155 -14.68 14.09 7.76
N GLU A 156 -15.93 14.05 7.26
CA GLU A 156 -16.55 12.97 6.49
C GLU A 156 -15.62 12.46 5.37
N PRO A 157 -15.80 11.23 4.84
CA PRO A 157 -14.87 10.61 3.88
C PRO A 157 -14.79 11.38 2.57
N ALA A 158 -13.99 12.43 2.58
CA ALA A 158 -13.64 13.16 1.37
C ALA A 158 -12.79 12.28 0.46
N LYS A 159 -13.12 12.27 -0.82
CA LYS A 159 -12.44 11.58 -1.91
C LYS A 159 -10.92 11.78 -1.78
N LYS A 160 -10.16 10.68 -1.68
CA LYS A 160 -8.71 10.71 -1.58
C LYS A 160 -8.13 11.43 -2.81
N ASP A 161 -7.66 12.66 -2.63
CA ASP A 161 -6.83 13.32 -3.63
C ASP A 161 -5.52 12.55 -3.76
N VAL A 162 -5.35 11.92 -4.90
CA VAL A 162 -4.08 11.27 -5.26
C VAL A 162 -3.06 12.40 -5.47
N LYS A 163 -2.27 12.66 -4.41
CA LYS A 163 -1.19 13.65 -4.51
C LYS A 163 -0.11 13.11 -5.44
N THR A 164 -0.04 13.64 -6.65
CA THR A 164 1.01 13.36 -7.63
C THR A 164 2.03 14.49 -7.62
N PRO A 165 3.15 14.39 -6.86
CA PRO A 165 4.12 15.48 -6.70
C PRO A 165 4.72 15.94 -8.04
N ALA A 166 5.04 14.99 -8.92
CA ALA A 166 5.55 15.28 -10.26
C ALA A 166 4.53 16.05 -11.12
N LEU A 167 3.24 15.70 -11.01
CA LEU A 167 2.20 16.42 -11.74
C LEU A 167 2.00 17.84 -11.22
N ARG A 168 2.14 18.06 -9.90
CA ARG A 168 2.08 19.40 -9.30
C ARG A 168 3.28 20.27 -9.62
N ALA A 169 4.48 19.66 -9.76
CA ALA A 169 5.70 20.39 -10.10
C ALA A 169 5.72 20.87 -11.55
N PHE A 170 5.10 20.12 -12.47
CA PHE A 170 5.15 20.39 -13.91
C PHE A 170 3.77 20.62 -14.54
N GLY A 171 2.66 20.37 -13.82
CA GLY A 171 1.29 20.57 -14.27
C GLY A 171 0.61 21.75 -13.57
N ARG A 172 -0.47 22.25 -14.18
CA ARG A 172 -1.37 23.22 -13.55
C ARG A 172 -2.67 22.50 -13.18
N ASP A 173 -3.10 22.66 -11.93
CA ASP A 173 -4.39 22.13 -11.46
C ASP A 173 -5.50 23.11 -11.83
N LEU A 174 -6.17 22.83 -12.94
CA LEU A 174 -7.24 23.68 -13.46
C LEU A 174 -8.45 23.73 -12.53
N THR A 175 -8.70 22.67 -11.75
CA THR A 175 -9.81 22.64 -10.79
C THR A 175 -9.55 23.57 -9.60
N ASP A 176 -8.31 23.64 -9.12
CA ASP A 176 -7.92 24.57 -8.07
C ASP A 176 -7.92 26.03 -8.56
N LEU A 177 -7.49 26.27 -9.80
CA LEU A 177 -7.55 27.59 -10.42
C LEU A 177 -9.00 28.06 -10.62
N ALA A 178 -9.90 27.15 -11.01
CA ALA A 178 -11.33 27.45 -11.13
C ALA A 178 -11.97 27.84 -9.78
N LYS A 179 -11.60 27.16 -8.68
CA LYS A 179 -12.09 27.50 -7.34
C LYS A 179 -11.62 28.86 -6.83
N LYS A 180 -10.49 29.35 -7.35
CA LYS A 180 -9.89 30.66 -7.00
C LYS A 180 -10.29 31.76 -7.96
N ASP A 181 -11.17 31.47 -8.93
CA ASP A 181 -11.55 32.40 -10.02
C ASP A 181 -10.34 32.92 -10.83
N GLU A 182 -9.26 32.10 -10.92
CA GLU A 182 -8.03 32.44 -11.65
C GLU A 182 -8.05 31.97 -13.13
N LEU A 183 -9.18 31.44 -13.61
CA LEU A 183 -9.35 31.03 -15.01
C LEU A 183 -10.01 32.14 -15.82
N ASP A 184 -9.61 32.25 -17.08
CA ASP A 184 -10.22 33.19 -18.01
C ASP A 184 -11.70 32.84 -18.24
N PRO A 185 -12.62 33.83 -18.25
CA PRO A 185 -14.05 33.61 -18.45
C PRO A 185 -14.34 33.13 -19.87
N VAL A 186 -15.14 32.08 -20.00
CA VAL A 186 -15.59 31.57 -21.30
C VAL A 186 -16.86 32.31 -21.71
N ILE A 187 -16.76 33.11 -22.80
CA ILE A 187 -17.88 33.90 -23.30
C ILE A 187 -18.52 33.24 -24.51
N GLY A 188 -19.85 33.12 -24.52
CA GLY A 188 -20.62 32.72 -25.69
C GLY A 188 -20.62 31.23 -26.04
N ARG A 189 -20.11 30.34 -25.19
CA ARG A 189 -20.01 28.90 -25.44
C ARG A 189 -20.90 28.02 -24.54
N ARG A 190 -22.00 28.56 -24.09
CA ARG A 190 -22.89 27.93 -23.11
C ARG A 190 -23.43 26.56 -23.59
N ASN A 191 -23.87 26.49 -24.85
CA ASN A 191 -24.44 25.24 -25.40
C ASN A 191 -23.42 24.14 -25.52
N GLU A 192 -22.19 24.43 -25.91
CA GLU A 192 -21.10 23.47 -26.02
C GLU A 192 -20.68 22.96 -24.63
N ILE A 193 -20.60 23.84 -23.63
CA ILE A 193 -20.29 23.48 -22.25
C ILE A 193 -21.38 22.56 -21.68
N GLU A 194 -22.67 22.94 -21.84
CA GLU A 194 -23.79 22.10 -21.40
C GLU A 194 -23.73 20.70 -22.05
N ARG A 195 -23.37 20.65 -23.34
CA ARG A 195 -23.24 19.39 -24.07
C ARG A 195 -22.09 18.55 -23.56
N VAL A 196 -20.93 19.12 -23.24
CA VAL A 196 -19.79 18.45 -22.63
C VAL A 196 -20.19 17.85 -21.27
N ILE A 197 -20.83 18.64 -20.41
CA ILE A 197 -21.31 18.19 -19.10
C ILE A 197 -22.29 17.02 -19.24
N GLN A 198 -23.25 17.12 -20.17
CA GLN A 198 -24.19 16.01 -20.43
C GLN A 198 -23.49 14.71 -20.86
N VAL A 199 -22.41 14.80 -21.65
CA VAL A 199 -21.63 13.63 -22.05
C VAL A 199 -20.85 13.06 -20.88
N LEU A 200 -20.22 13.90 -20.09
CA LEU A 200 -19.46 13.49 -18.88
C LEU A 200 -20.33 12.79 -17.83
N CYS A 201 -21.62 13.23 -17.70
CA CYS A 201 -22.57 12.63 -16.77
C CYS A 201 -23.15 11.28 -17.20
N ARG A 202 -22.83 10.76 -18.39
CA ARG A 202 -23.31 9.44 -18.85
C ARG A 202 -22.65 8.30 -18.08
N ARG A 203 -23.39 7.23 -17.83
CA ARG A 203 -22.85 6.01 -17.19
C ARG A 203 -21.80 5.29 -18.06
N THR A 204 -21.93 5.40 -19.38
CA THR A 204 -21.01 4.80 -20.38
C THR A 204 -20.84 5.79 -21.53
N LYS A 205 -19.73 5.69 -22.28
CA LYS A 205 -19.38 6.61 -23.39
C LYS A 205 -19.34 8.07 -22.95
N ASN A 206 -18.69 8.31 -21.81
CA ASN A 206 -18.59 9.61 -21.15
C ASN A 206 -17.34 10.43 -21.55
N ASN A 207 -16.70 10.09 -22.66
CA ASN A 207 -15.54 10.80 -23.18
C ASN A 207 -15.97 11.79 -24.27
N PRO A 208 -16.12 13.10 -23.97
CA PRO A 208 -16.41 14.11 -24.98
C PRO A 208 -15.19 14.37 -25.87
N VAL A 209 -15.42 14.57 -27.16
CA VAL A 209 -14.39 14.96 -28.13
C VAL A 209 -14.77 16.32 -28.72
N LEU A 210 -13.89 17.31 -28.57
CA LEU A 210 -14.06 18.64 -29.14
C LEU A 210 -13.36 18.71 -30.50
N ILE A 211 -14.12 18.93 -31.56
CA ILE A 211 -13.64 19.00 -32.94
C ILE A 211 -13.80 20.45 -33.45
N GLY A 212 -12.79 20.96 -34.13
CA GLY A 212 -12.79 22.29 -34.69
C GLY A 212 -11.40 22.72 -35.16
N GLU A 213 -11.30 23.82 -35.89
CA GLU A 213 -10.04 24.38 -36.37
C GLU A 213 -9.14 24.88 -35.23
N ALA A 214 -7.87 25.15 -35.53
CA ALA A 214 -6.95 25.72 -34.57
C ALA A 214 -7.40 27.11 -34.13
N GLY A 215 -7.27 27.45 -32.85
CA GLY A 215 -7.60 28.77 -32.31
C GLY A 215 -9.09 29.05 -32.01
N VAL A 216 -10.02 28.14 -32.29
CA VAL A 216 -11.47 28.36 -32.03
C VAL A 216 -11.89 28.17 -30.57
N GLY A 217 -10.96 28.07 -29.63
CA GLY A 217 -11.26 28.05 -28.18
C GLY A 217 -11.65 26.68 -27.61
N LYS A 218 -11.22 25.54 -28.24
CA LYS A 218 -11.52 24.18 -27.72
C LYS A 218 -11.01 23.97 -26.31
N THR A 219 -9.77 24.42 -26.03
CA THR A 219 -9.12 24.29 -24.71
C THR A 219 -9.79 25.17 -23.64
N ALA A 220 -10.46 26.26 -24.06
CA ALA A 220 -11.19 27.09 -23.12
C ALA A 220 -12.48 26.45 -22.61
N ILE A 221 -13.03 25.47 -23.34
CA ILE A 221 -14.25 24.74 -22.95
C ILE A 221 -13.89 23.56 -22.02
N ALA A 222 -12.67 23.00 -22.16
CA ALA A 222 -12.18 21.85 -21.38
C ALA A 222 -11.75 22.24 -19.98
#